data_4c402a4b42de1041ffb21daae92718af
#
_entry.id   4c402a4b42de1041ffb21daae92718af
#
_cell.length_a   1.000
_cell.length_b   1.000
_cell.length_c   1.000
_cell.angle_alpha   90.00
_cell.angle_beta   90.00
_cell.angle_gamma   90.00
#
_symmetry.space_group_name_H-M   'P 1'
#
loop_
_entity.id
_entity.type
_entity.pdbx_description
1 polymer ?
#
loop_
_entity_poly.entity_id
_entity_poly.type
_entity_poly.pdbx_seq_one_letter_code
_entity_poly.pdbx_strand_id
1 'polypeptide(L)'
;MVGVMAAAFCFLFEKYIILSNNNCGAYKINRIINLNDPYEIPIIGSSRAEASFIPEILGPNYFNYGLEGTQENVMLFFIDQECKKKNKRSPVIIANIDLDGINTKTGDIANYLYNSGNADVKKLLGDNYKLQYSIPFVKYVGQFENYLRYYLNNRMQLTKYSKDGAFIDKTVLPQKMIDDLIEYRRTHQDVFLHEESLKKEFFKTLNDNKDRYFVFVVPPYHSCYFTNYKNPEDAKAFLNELKTLSNVRVFDFSGIRYPDSLFINTTHLNFAGATRFTKEFKDSLATVKIANFK
;
A
#
# COMPACT_ATOMS: atom_id res chain seq x y z
N MET A 1 -14.53 20.01 34.16
CA MET A 1 -13.22 19.38 34.40
C MET A 1 -13.07 18.05 33.58
N VAL A 2 -13.99 17.10 33.68
CA VAL A 2 -13.89 15.80 32.96
C VAL A 2 -13.76 15.96 31.43
N GLY A 3 -14.56 16.82 30.80
CA GLY A 3 -14.49 17.05 29.34
C GLY A 3 -13.15 17.62 28.85
N VAL A 4 -12.54 18.50 29.63
CA VAL A 4 -11.21 19.07 29.30
C VAL A 4 -10.11 18.00 29.43
N MET A 5 -10.20 17.15 30.45
CA MET A 5 -9.25 16.04 30.62
C MET A 5 -9.38 15.01 29.50
N ALA A 6 -10.60 14.68 29.06
CA ALA A 6 -10.84 13.76 27.94
C ALA A 6 -10.31 14.34 26.62
N ALA A 7 -10.52 15.63 26.38
CA ALA A 7 -9.99 16.31 25.18
C ALA A 7 -8.45 16.34 25.18
N ALA A 8 -7.83 16.66 26.32
CA ALA A 8 -6.37 16.66 26.47
C ALA A 8 -5.79 15.25 26.25
N PHE A 9 -6.41 14.22 26.85
CA PHE A 9 -6.01 12.83 26.63
C PHE A 9 -6.10 12.44 25.13
N CYS A 10 -7.22 12.75 24.48
CA CYS A 10 -7.40 12.45 23.07
C CYS A 10 -6.32 13.13 22.22
N PHE A 11 -6.04 14.40 22.46
CA PHE A 11 -4.99 15.15 21.76
C PHE A 11 -3.60 14.51 21.94
N LEU A 12 -3.24 14.16 23.18
CA LEU A 12 -1.95 13.52 23.49
C LEU A 12 -1.85 12.13 22.85
N PHE A 13 -2.92 11.34 22.94
CA PHE A 13 -3.01 10.02 22.33
C PHE A 13 -2.86 10.10 20.79
N GLU A 14 -3.59 10.99 20.14
CA GLU A 14 -3.49 11.20 18.70
C GLU A 14 -2.07 11.63 18.28
N LYS A 15 -1.51 12.61 18.98
CA LYS A 15 -0.20 13.16 18.64
C LYS A 15 0.96 12.19 18.90
N TYR A 16 0.96 11.51 20.06
CA TYR A 16 2.13 10.75 20.53
C TYR A 16 2.01 9.24 20.29
N ILE A 17 0.82 8.72 20.06
CA ILE A 17 0.61 7.29 19.80
C ILE A 17 0.25 7.08 18.32
N ILE A 18 -0.82 7.71 17.83
CA ILE A 18 -1.32 7.44 16.46
C ILE A 18 -0.38 8.04 15.41
N LEU A 19 -0.06 9.33 15.52
CA LEU A 19 0.71 10.04 14.49
C LEU A 19 2.23 9.98 14.67
N SER A 20 2.72 9.41 15.76
CA SER A 20 4.16 9.27 15.97
C SER A 20 4.80 8.12 15.19
N ASN A 21 3.98 7.27 14.59
CA ASN A 21 4.40 6.08 13.87
C ASN A 21 4.14 6.23 12.36
N ASN A 22 5.17 6.52 11.58
CA ASN A 22 5.08 6.73 10.13
C ASN A 22 4.71 5.48 9.32
N ASN A 23 4.70 4.29 9.95
CA ASN A 23 4.27 3.04 9.29
C ASN A 23 2.83 2.65 9.69
N CYS A 24 2.22 3.35 10.62
CA CYS A 24 0.82 3.15 10.98
C CYS A 24 -0.09 3.66 9.85
N GLY A 25 -1.12 2.89 9.49
CA GLY A 25 -2.07 3.29 8.44
C GLY A 25 -2.74 4.63 8.72
N ALA A 26 -3.06 4.93 9.99
CA ALA A 26 -3.63 6.23 10.38
C ALA A 26 -2.68 7.40 10.05
N TYR A 27 -1.37 7.23 10.24
CA TYR A 27 -0.38 8.23 9.83
C TYR A 27 -0.34 8.37 8.30
N LYS A 28 -0.29 7.25 7.56
CA LYS A 28 -0.24 7.25 6.09
C LYS A 28 -1.46 7.94 5.48
N ILE A 29 -2.66 7.62 5.99
CA ILE A 29 -3.91 8.27 5.55
C ILE A 29 -3.93 9.76 5.90
N ASN A 30 -3.49 10.12 7.11
CA ASN A 30 -3.38 11.53 7.49
C ASN A 30 -2.38 12.27 6.61
N ARG A 31 -1.24 11.66 6.31
CA ARG A 31 -0.19 12.24 5.49
C ARG A 31 -0.67 12.50 4.06
N ILE A 32 -1.30 11.52 3.40
CA ILE A 32 -1.75 11.68 2.01
C ILE A 32 -2.82 12.77 1.88
N ILE A 33 -3.69 12.92 2.88
CA ILE A 33 -4.75 13.95 2.91
C ILE A 33 -4.18 15.35 3.16
N ASN A 34 -3.25 15.50 4.11
CA ASN A 34 -2.89 16.79 4.67
C ASN A 34 -1.50 17.30 4.25
N LEU A 35 -0.58 16.42 3.85
CA LEU A 35 0.74 16.85 3.42
C LEU A 35 0.71 17.24 1.94
N ASN A 36 1.16 18.45 1.65
CA ASN A 36 1.36 18.94 0.29
C ASN A 36 2.85 19.20 0.04
N ASP A 37 3.66 18.14 0.03
CA ASP A 37 5.05 18.22 -0.40
C ASP A 37 5.11 18.14 -1.93
N PRO A 38 5.59 19.19 -2.62
CA PRO A 38 5.62 19.23 -4.08
C PRO A 38 6.59 18.21 -4.70
N TYR A 39 7.56 17.72 -3.96
CA TYR A 39 8.58 16.82 -4.46
C TYR A 39 8.33 15.35 -4.10
N GLU A 40 7.39 15.07 -3.21
CA GLU A 40 7.11 13.71 -2.79
C GLU A 40 6.62 12.83 -3.94
N ILE A 41 7.18 11.64 -4.05
CA ILE A 41 6.77 10.57 -4.97
C ILE A 41 6.15 9.46 -4.13
N PRO A 42 4.81 9.32 -4.14
CA PRO A 42 4.14 8.30 -3.38
C PRO A 42 4.30 6.91 -4.01
N ILE A 43 4.49 5.90 -3.15
CA ILE A 43 4.39 4.48 -3.50
C ILE A 43 3.13 3.96 -2.83
N ILE A 44 2.12 3.61 -3.63
CA ILE A 44 0.77 3.28 -3.18
C ILE A 44 0.51 1.79 -3.41
N GLY A 45 -0.30 1.15 -2.58
CA GLY A 45 -0.75 -0.23 -2.77
C GLY A 45 -1.08 -0.95 -1.47
N SER A 46 -1.14 -2.27 -1.55
CA SER A 46 -1.44 -3.20 -0.46
C SER A 46 -0.24 -3.45 0.47
N SER A 47 -0.34 -4.50 1.28
CA SER A 47 0.80 -5.04 2.05
C SER A 47 2.01 -5.39 1.18
N ARG A 48 1.80 -5.71 -0.10
CA ARG A 48 2.91 -5.99 -1.02
C ARG A 48 3.67 -4.72 -1.37
N ALA A 49 3.00 -3.57 -1.53
CA ALA A 49 3.71 -2.30 -1.65
C ALA A 49 4.51 -2.00 -0.38
N GLU A 50 3.88 -2.16 0.79
CA GLU A 50 4.50 -1.92 2.09
C GLU A 50 5.76 -2.77 2.30
N ALA A 51 5.71 -4.05 1.90
CA ALA A 51 6.79 -5.02 2.11
C ALA A 51 7.79 -5.14 0.96
N SER A 52 7.56 -4.52 -0.19
CA SER A 52 8.45 -4.69 -1.35
C SER A 52 9.31 -3.48 -1.66
N PHE A 53 8.85 -2.27 -1.36
CA PHE A 53 9.58 -1.06 -1.73
C PHE A 53 10.28 -0.42 -0.54
N ILE A 54 11.58 -0.17 -0.67
CA ILE A 54 12.41 0.55 0.31
C ILE A 54 12.67 1.97 -0.22
N PRO A 55 11.96 2.99 0.30
CA PRO A 55 12.08 4.37 -0.19
C PRO A 55 13.51 4.91 -0.20
N GLU A 56 14.30 4.62 0.84
CA GLU A 56 15.72 5.05 0.90
C GLU A 56 16.55 4.61 -0.30
N ILE A 57 16.29 3.42 -0.86
CA ILE A 57 17.03 2.93 -2.03
C ILE A 57 16.63 3.73 -3.28
N LEU A 58 15.35 4.10 -3.40
CA LEU A 58 14.85 4.88 -4.53
C LEU A 58 15.37 6.32 -4.46
N GLY A 59 15.30 6.96 -3.29
CA GLY A 59 15.80 8.33 -3.07
C GLY A 59 15.03 9.06 -1.95
N PRO A 60 15.44 10.31 -1.63
CA PRO A 60 14.93 11.03 -0.47
C PRO A 60 13.46 11.50 -0.60
N ASN A 61 12.92 11.54 -1.81
CA ASN A 61 11.57 12.06 -2.07
C ASN A 61 10.51 10.96 -2.09
N TYR A 62 10.86 9.72 -1.88
CA TYR A 62 9.91 8.60 -1.92
C TYR A 62 9.32 8.33 -0.54
N PHE A 63 8.02 8.06 -0.51
CA PHE A 63 7.31 7.61 0.69
C PHE A 63 6.38 6.45 0.37
N ASN A 64 6.40 5.39 1.21
CA ASN A 64 5.61 4.18 1.02
C ASN A 64 4.26 4.28 1.76
N TYR A 65 3.19 4.43 0.99
CA TYR A 65 1.80 4.45 1.45
C TYR A 65 1.12 3.08 1.44
N GLY A 66 1.86 2.00 1.16
CA GLY A 66 1.31 0.65 1.21
C GLY A 66 0.62 0.34 2.53
N LEU A 67 -0.55 -0.32 2.49
CA LEU A 67 -1.33 -0.67 3.67
C LEU A 67 -1.69 -2.15 3.68
N GLU A 68 -1.40 -2.80 4.81
CA GLU A 68 -1.75 -4.21 5.02
C GLU A 68 -3.28 -4.44 4.93
N GLY A 69 -3.66 -5.53 4.26
CA GLY A 69 -5.04 -5.99 4.17
C GLY A 69 -5.96 -5.14 3.31
N THR A 70 -5.43 -4.21 2.52
CA THR A 70 -6.19 -3.33 1.61
C THR A 70 -6.14 -3.83 0.18
N GLN A 71 -7.03 -3.29 -0.67
CA GLN A 71 -7.16 -3.61 -2.08
C GLN A 71 -7.27 -2.32 -2.93
N GLU A 72 -7.65 -2.46 -4.19
CA GLU A 72 -7.62 -1.40 -5.19
C GLU A 72 -8.50 -0.21 -4.88
N ASN A 73 -9.61 -0.38 -4.14
CA ASN A 73 -10.43 0.76 -3.68
C ASN A 73 -9.64 1.71 -2.79
N VAL A 74 -8.74 1.18 -1.95
CA VAL A 74 -7.87 2.00 -1.09
C VAL A 74 -6.74 2.60 -1.90
N MET A 75 -6.15 1.83 -2.82
CA MET A 75 -5.17 2.37 -3.77
C MET A 75 -5.77 3.53 -4.57
N LEU A 76 -6.98 3.38 -5.08
CA LEU A 76 -7.69 4.43 -5.81
C LEU A 76 -7.94 5.67 -4.95
N PHE A 77 -8.32 5.48 -3.67
CA PHE A 77 -8.42 6.59 -2.72
C PHE A 77 -7.10 7.36 -2.57
N PHE A 78 -5.96 6.67 -2.42
CA PHE A 78 -4.66 7.33 -2.31
C PHE A 78 -4.28 8.06 -3.59
N ILE A 79 -4.51 7.47 -4.76
CA ILE A 79 -4.30 8.08 -6.08
C ILE A 79 -5.14 9.37 -6.18
N ASP A 80 -6.42 9.31 -5.84
CA ASP A 80 -7.34 10.44 -5.90
C ASP A 80 -6.90 11.59 -4.97
N GLN A 81 -6.50 11.26 -3.72
CA GLN A 81 -5.96 12.28 -2.81
C GLN A 81 -4.67 12.92 -3.36
N GLU A 82 -3.78 12.15 -3.97
CA GLU A 82 -2.55 12.69 -4.56
C GLU A 82 -2.84 13.55 -5.79
N CYS A 83 -3.80 13.15 -6.63
CA CYS A 83 -4.22 13.92 -7.80
C CYS A 83 -4.89 15.27 -7.44
N LYS A 84 -5.55 15.38 -6.29
CA LYS A 84 -6.13 16.63 -5.78
C LYS A 84 -5.08 17.65 -5.35
N LYS A 85 -3.84 17.24 -5.09
CA LYS A 85 -2.77 18.15 -4.64
C LYS A 85 -2.34 19.08 -5.77
N LYS A 86 -2.32 20.37 -5.48
CA LYS A 86 -1.88 21.40 -6.42
C LYS A 86 -0.37 21.62 -6.31
N ASN A 87 0.22 22.19 -7.38
CA ASN A 87 1.63 22.59 -7.41
C ASN A 87 2.65 21.46 -7.20
N LYS A 88 2.31 20.23 -7.56
CA LYS A 88 3.25 19.12 -7.56
C LYS A 88 4.32 19.34 -8.63
N ARG A 89 5.57 19.22 -8.23
CA ARG A 89 6.74 19.25 -9.14
C ARG A 89 7.10 17.89 -9.66
N SER A 90 6.83 16.83 -8.85
CA SER A 90 6.89 15.47 -9.35
C SER A 90 5.50 15.01 -9.78
N PRO A 91 5.28 14.73 -11.07
CA PRO A 91 3.98 14.22 -11.55
C PRO A 91 3.81 12.73 -11.30
N VAL A 92 4.83 12.02 -10.79
CA VAL A 92 4.87 10.56 -10.72
C VAL A 92 4.15 10.03 -9.51
N ILE A 93 3.33 9.02 -9.75
CA ILE A 93 2.68 8.18 -8.74
C ILE A 93 3.07 6.73 -9.03
N ILE A 94 3.70 6.07 -8.09
CA ILE A 94 4.01 4.65 -8.18
C ILE A 94 2.90 3.87 -7.48
N ALA A 95 2.38 2.82 -8.11
CA ALA A 95 1.34 1.99 -7.52
C ALA A 95 1.62 0.50 -7.74
N ASN A 96 1.48 -0.29 -6.68
CA ASN A 96 1.55 -1.74 -6.75
C ASN A 96 0.23 -2.30 -7.28
N ILE A 97 0.30 -3.24 -8.23
CA ILE A 97 -0.84 -4.06 -8.64
C ILE A 97 -0.66 -5.48 -8.09
N ASP A 98 -1.70 -5.98 -7.46
CA ASP A 98 -1.76 -7.37 -7.00
C ASP A 98 -2.44 -8.26 -8.04
N LEU A 99 -1.98 -9.51 -8.16
CA LEU A 99 -2.52 -10.46 -9.12
C LEU A 99 -3.71 -11.29 -8.59
N ASP A 100 -4.29 -10.88 -7.47
CA ASP A 100 -5.55 -11.43 -6.95
C ASP A 100 -6.79 -10.63 -7.41
N GLY A 101 -6.57 -9.53 -8.11
CA GLY A 101 -7.62 -8.80 -8.83
C GLY A 101 -7.89 -7.40 -8.34
N ILE A 102 -8.97 -6.82 -8.86
CA ILE A 102 -9.46 -5.48 -8.56
C ILE A 102 -10.75 -5.63 -7.77
N ASN A 103 -10.67 -5.39 -6.48
CA ASN A 103 -11.81 -5.56 -5.58
C ASN A 103 -11.79 -4.56 -4.42
N THR A 104 -12.83 -4.61 -3.58
CA THR A 104 -13.02 -3.71 -2.45
C THR A 104 -12.64 -4.37 -1.14
N LYS A 105 -11.54 -3.91 -0.51
CA LYS A 105 -11.15 -4.30 0.84
C LYS A 105 -10.41 -3.17 1.51
N THR A 106 -10.96 -2.66 2.60
CA THR A 106 -10.43 -1.48 3.30
C THR A 106 -9.44 -1.80 4.41
N GLY A 107 -9.26 -3.08 4.77
CA GLY A 107 -8.37 -3.47 5.87
C GLY A 107 -8.92 -3.08 7.24
N ASP A 108 -8.02 -2.84 8.20
CA ASP A 108 -8.41 -2.51 9.58
C ASP A 108 -9.01 -1.10 9.66
N ILE A 109 -10.20 -0.99 10.25
CA ILE A 109 -10.91 0.27 10.49
C ILE A 109 -10.09 1.28 11.30
N ALA A 110 -9.20 0.81 12.16
CA ALA A 110 -8.32 1.65 12.96
C ALA A 110 -7.49 2.61 12.09
N ASN A 111 -7.15 2.22 10.87
CA ASN A 111 -6.38 3.06 9.95
C ASN A 111 -7.08 4.38 9.61
N TYR A 112 -8.41 4.42 9.67
CA TYR A 112 -9.24 5.53 9.18
C TYR A 112 -9.80 6.42 10.29
N LEU A 113 -9.82 5.96 11.55
CA LEU A 113 -10.53 6.63 12.64
C LEU A 113 -10.01 8.05 12.93
N TYR A 114 -8.71 8.28 12.79
CA TYR A 114 -8.14 9.62 12.97
C TYR A 114 -8.76 10.63 12.00
N ASN A 115 -8.89 10.24 10.73
CA ASN A 115 -9.43 11.07 9.65
C ASN A 115 -10.92 10.80 9.35
N SER A 116 -11.66 10.16 10.25
CA SER A 116 -13.06 9.78 10.06
C SER A 116 -14.01 10.96 9.82
N GLY A 117 -13.60 12.19 10.14
CA GLY A 117 -14.31 13.42 9.79
C GLY A 117 -14.19 13.83 8.32
N ASN A 118 -13.19 13.31 7.59
CA ASN A 118 -12.95 13.63 6.19
C ASN A 118 -14.02 12.97 5.29
N ALA A 119 -14.57 13.73 4.33
CA ALA A 119 -15.65 13.24 3.46
C ALA A 119 -15.21 12.09 2.55
N ASP A 120 -13.98 12.12 2.04
CA ASP A 120 -13.44 11.06 1.17
C ASP A 120 -13.20 9.78 1.96
N VAL A 121 -12.76 9.88 3.23
CA VAL A 121 -12.63 8.72 4.14
C VAL A 121 -13.99 8.12 4.45
N LYS A 122 -15.02 8.95 4.67
CA LYS A 122 -16.39 8.46 4.86
C LYS A 122 -16.90 7.73 3.62
N LYS A 123 -16.65 8.28 2.44
CA LYS A 123 -17.01 7.65 1.16
C LYS A 123 -16.30 6.30 0.99
N LEU A 124 -15.00 6.22 1.28
CA LEU A 124 -14.21 4.99 1.20
C LEU A 124 -14.74 3.90 2.13
N LEU A 125 -15.13 4.27 3.36
CA LEU A 125 -15.68 3.33 4.33
C LEU A 125 -17.09 2.85 3.99
N GLY A 126 -17.90 3.66 3.27
CA GLY A 126 -19.25 3.30 2.88
C GLY A 126 -20.08 2.78 4.07
N ASP A 127 -20.65 1.59 3.93
CA ASP A 127 -21.48 0.95 4.97
C ASP A 127 -20.68 0.55 6.23
N ASN A 128 -19.36 0.49 6.16
CA ASN A 128 -18.51 0.27 7.33
C ASN A 128 -18.39 1.51 8.22
N TYR A 129 -18.81 2.69 7.74
CA TYR A 129 -18.80 3.90 8.53
C TYR A 129 -19.89 3.89 9.61
N LYS A 130 -19.49 4.12 10.86
CA LYS A 130 -20.41 4.23 12.00
C LYS A 130 -20.44 5.65 12.52
N LEU A 131 -21.62 6.14 12.92
CA LEU A 131 -21.80 7.50 13.44
C LEU A 131 -20.86 7.81 14.63
N GLN A 132 -20.58 6.83 15.47
CA GLN A 132 -19.63 6.97 16.60
C GLN A 132 -18.24 7.41 16.18
N TYR A 133 -17.81 7.14 14.91
CA TYR A 133 -16.50 7.57 14.40
C TYR A 133 -16.40 9.08 14.19
N SER A 134 -17.52 9.81 14.21
CA SER A 134 -17.56 11.27 14.21
C SER A 134 -17.33 11.89 15.60
N ILE A 135 -17.38 11.09 16.66
CA ILE A 135 -17.34 11.61 18.03
C ILE A 135 -15.91 11.49 18.57
N PRO A 136 -15.24 12.60 18.91
CA PRO A 136 -13.91 12.57 19.50
C PRO A 136 -13.84 11.61 20.69
N PHE A 137 -12.72 10.92 20.87
CA PHE A 137 -12.49 9.88 21.86
C PHE A 137 -13.34 8.61 21.66
N VAL A 138 -14.66 8.73 21.45
CA VAL A 138 -15.55 7.57 21.26
C VAL A 138 -15.15 6.77 20.00
N LYS A 139 -14.65 7.45 18.97
CA LYS A 139 -14.16 6.81 17.74
C LYS A 139 -13.07 5.76 17.98
N TYR A 140 -12.32 5.86 19.08
CA TYR A 140 -11.24 4.93 19.43
C TYR A 140 -11.66 3.79 20.37
N VAL A 141 -12.90 3.79 20.86
CA VAL A 141 -13.38 2.72 21.75
C VAL A 141 -13.28 1.38 21.05
N GLY A 142 -12.63 0.40 21.71
CA GLY A 142 -12.34 -0.91 21.14
C GLY A 142 -11.10 -0.96 20.22
N GLN A 143 -10.40 0.17 20.00
CA GLN A 143 -9.21 0.24 19.16
C GLN A 143 -7.94 0.69 19.91
N PHE A 144 -8.04 1.09 21.17
CA PHE A 144 -6.90 1.56 21.94
C PHE A 144 -5.76 0.53 22.03
N GLU A 145 -6.10 -0.73 22.21
CA GLU A 145 -5.12 -1.83 22.27
C GLU A 145 -4.37 -1.96 20.93
N ASN A 146 -5.09 -1.87 19.80
CA ASN A 146 -4.48 -1.95 18.48
C ASN A 146 -3.46 -0.85 18.27
N TYR A 147 -3.81 0.41 18.55
CA TYR A 147 -2.87 1.52 18.42
C TYR A 147 -1.67 1.38 19.37
N LEU A 148 -1.89 0.97 20.60
CA LEU A 148 -0.81 0.78 21.57
C LEU A 148 0.11 -0.36 21.13
N ARG A 149 -0.44 -1.46 20.65
CA ARG A 149 0.32 -2.58 20.07
C ARG A 149 1.15 -2.16 18.88
N TYR A 150 0.59 -1.41 17.94
CA TYR A 150 1.34 -0.86 16.80
C TYR A 150 2.45 0.07 17.26
N TYR A 151 2.19 0.95 18.21
CA TYR A 151 3.18 1.86 18.77
C TYR A 151 4.34 1.13 19.44
N LEU A 152 4.04 0.14 20.30
CA LEU A 152 5.05 -0.66 21.00
C LEU A 152 5.83 -1.55 20.01
N ASN A 153 5.14 -2.21 19.10
CA ASN A 153 5.79 -3.04 18.10
C ASN A 153 6.81 -2.27 17.26
N ASN A 154 6.50 -1.06 16.85
CA ASN A 154 7.45 -0.23 16.09
C ASN A 154 8.71 0.15 16.86
N ARG A 155 8.62 0.32 18.17
CA ARG A 155 9.77 0.65 19.03
C ARG A 155 10.61 -0.55 19.41
N MET A 156 10.02 -1.75 19.42
CA MET A 156 10.67 -2.99 19.87
C MET A 156 11.19 -3.87 18.72
N GLN A 157 11.10 -3.41 17.45
CA GLN A 157 11.29 -4.29 16.30
C GLN A 157 12.74 -4.45 15.87
N LEU A 158 13.39 -5.45 16.43
CA LEU A 158 14.67 -5.94 15.94
C LEU A 158 14.53 -6.74 14.63
N THR A 159 13.36 -7.35 14.39
CA THR A 159 13.10 -8.27 13.26
C THR A 159 12.50 -7.59 12.03
N LYS A 160 12.17 -6.30 12.10
CA LYS A 160 11.56 -5.57 10.99
C LYS A 160 12.38 -4.36 10.56
N TYR A 161 12.36 -4.08 9.25
CA TYR A 161 12.77 -2.78 8.72
C TYR A 161 11.55 -1.87 8.71
N SER A 162 11.71 -0.65 9.22
CA SER A 162 10.61 0.28 9.41
C SER A 162 11.10 1.71 9.17
N LYS A 163 10.93 2.22 7.94
CA LYS A 163 11.33 3.58 7.57
C LYS A 163 10.53 4.11 6.37
N ASP A 164 10.23 5.41 6.40
CA ASP A 164 9.56 6.13 5.32
C ASP A 164 8.30 5.43 4.79
N GLY A 165 7.51 4.85 5.71
CA GLY A 165 6.28 4.13 5.43
C GLY A 165 6.46 2.66 5.06
N ALA A 166 7.66 2.18 4.74
CA ALA A 166 7.92 0.76 4.51
C ALA A 166 7.94 -0.04 5.82
N PHE A 167 7.44 -1.27 5.77
CA PHE A 167 7.38 -2.17 6.92
C PHE A 167 7.67 -3.60 6.47
N ILE A 168 8.91 -4.06 6.63
CA ILE A 168 9.41 -5.25 5.96
C ILE A 168 10.03 -6.21 6.97
N ASP A 169 9.61 -7.48 6.92
CA ASP A 169 10.17 -8.53 7.78
C ASP A 169 11.61 -8.89 7.35
N LYS A 170 12.49 -9.05 8.33
CA LYS A 170 13.88 -9.48 8.12
C LYS A 170 14.05 -11.00 8.26
N THR A 171 12.99 -11.70 8.64
CA THR A 171 13.03 -13.14 8.89
C THR A 171 13.29 -13.91 7.59
N VAL A 172 14.10 -14.93 7.66
CA VAL A 172 14.25 -15.94 6.61
C VAL A 172 13.44 -17.16 7.04
N LEU A 173 12.54 -17.63 6.17
CA LEU A 173 11.72 -18.79 6.48
C LEU A 173 12.58 -20.06 6.52
N PRO A 174 12.39 -20.93 7.53
CA PRO A 174 12.93 -22.27 7.50
C PRO A 174 12.38 -23.06 6.31
N GLN A 175 13.21 -23.97 5.73
CA GLN A 175 12.81 -24.77 4.55
C GLN A 175 11.47 -25.48 4.75
N LYS A 176 11.23 -26.06 5.93
CA LYS A 176 9.96 -26.72 6.24
C LYS A 176 8.73 -25.82 6.02
N MET A 177 8.81 -24.55 6.44
CA MET A 177 7.69 -23.59 6.22
C MET A 177 7.49 -23.27 4.74
N ILE A 178 8.56 -23.25 3.95
CA ILE A 178 8.49 -23.10 2.50
C ILE A 178 7.79 -24.31 1.88
N ASP A 179 8.15 -25.52 2.29
CA ASP A 179 7.53 -26.76 1.81
C ASP A 179 6.03 -26.79 2.16
N ASP A 180 5.65 -26.39 3.38
CA ASP A 180 4.24 -26.27 3.81
C ASP A 180 3.48 -25.23 2.96
N LEU A 181 4.09 -24.11 2.61
CA LEU A 181 3.50 -23.09 1.72
C LEU A 181 3.30 -23.62 0.29
N ILE A 182 4.25 -24.37 -0.24
CA ILE A 182 4.16 -25.01 -1.56
C ILE A 182 3.00 -26.01 -1.58
N GLU A 183 2.87 -26.84 -0.55
CA GLU A 183 1.77 -27.81 -0.45
C GLU A 183 0.42 -27.12 -0.30
N TYR A 184 0.35 -26.05 0.51
CA TYR A 184 -0.85 -25.24 0.62
C TYR A 184 -1.29 -24.71 -0.76
N ARG A 185 -0.35 -24.20 -1.58
CA ARG A 185 -0.65 -23.67 -2.91
C ARG A 185 -1.11 -24.70 -3.91
N ARG A 186 -0.74 -25.97 -3.77
CA ARG A 186 -1.26 -27.05 -4.62
C ARG A 186 -2.75 -27.29 -4.43
N THR A 187 -3.26 -27.06 -3.22
CA THR A 187 -4.65 -27.33 -2.85
C THR A 187 -5.55 -26.09 -2.87
N HIS A 188 -4.97 -24.90 -2.80
CA HIS A 188 -5.71 -23.62 -2.78
C HIS A 188 -5.54 -22.88 -4.10
N GLN A 189 -6.68 -22.47 -4.68
CA GLN A 189 -6.72 -21.76 -5.95
C GLN A 189 -6.67 -20.24 -5.71
N ASP A 190 -5.88 -19.55 -6.51
CA ASP A 190 -5.97 -18.10 -6.67
C ASP A 190 -6.59 -17.77 -8.03
N VAL A 191 -7.37 -16.71 -8.05
CA VAL A 191 -8.12 -16.25 -9.23
C VAL A 191 -7.98 -14.74 -9.31
N PHE A 192 -7.70 -14.21 -10.49
CA PHE A 192 -7.82 -12.78 -10.74
C PHE A 192 -9.31 -12.43 -10.82
N LEU A 193 -9.79 -11.67 -9.84
CA LEU A 193 -11.17 -11.19 -9.80
C LEU A 193 -11.19 -9.69 -10.05
N HIS A 194 -12.24 -9.18 -10.66
CA HIS A 194 -12.43 -7.73 -10.79
C HIS A 194 -13.90 -7.34 -10.66
N GLU A 195 -14.13 -6.26 -9.96
CA GLU A 195 -15.41 -5.58 -9.91
C GLU A 195 -15.47 -4.57 -11.06
N GLU A 196 -16.35 -4.77 -12.01
CA GLU A 196 -16.45 -3.94 -13.22
C GLU A 196 -16.65 -2.44 -12.92
N SER A 197 -17.41 -2.12 -11.85
CA SER A 197 -17.62 -0.74 -11.42
C SER A 197 -16.33 -0.09 -10.93
N LEU A 198 -15.56 -0.80 -10.11
CA LEU A 198 -14.28 -0.33 -9.58
C LEU A 198 -13.24 -0.22 -10.69
N LYS A 199 -13.18 -1.21 -11.58
CA LYS A 199 -12.30 -1.16 -12.76
C LYS A 199 -12.59 0.07 -13.62
N LYS A 200 -13.86 0.37 -13.91
CA LYS A 200 -14.25 1.57 -14.67
C LYS A 200 -13.86 2.86 -13.95
N GLU A 201 -14.09 2.95 -12.64
CA GLU A 201 -13.68 4.12 -11.83
C GLU A 201 -12.15 4.29 -11.86
N PHE A 202 -11.41 3.19 -11.77
CA PHE A 202 -9.95 3.16 -11.82
C PHE A 202 -9.43 3.74 -13.17
N PHE A 203 -9.87 3.19 -14.30
CA PHE A 203 -9.48 3.69 -15.62
C PHE A 203 -9.92 5.13 -15.87
N LYS A 204 -11.12 5.50 -15.37
CA LYS A 204 -11.59 6.89 -15.43
C LYS A 204 -10.64 7.83 -14.68
N THR A 205 -10.24 7.49 -13.45
CA THR A 205 -9.32 8.30 -12.65
C THR A 205 -7.99 8.50 -13.37
N LEU A 206 -7.42 7.45 -13.98
CA LEU A 206 -6.17 7.56 -14.74
C LEU A 206 -6.32 8.49 -15.95
N ASN A 207 -7.43 8.37 -16.68
CA ASN A 207 -7.70 9.18 -17.88
C ASN A 207 -7.99 10.65 -17.55
N ASP A 208 -8.65 10.93 -16.42
CA ASP A 208 -8.98 12.28 -15.99
C ASP A 208 -7.74 13.06 -15.48
N ASN A 209 -6.67 12.35 -15.08
CA ASN A 209 -5.46 12.94 -14.51
C ASN A 209 -4.24 12.77 -15.45
N LYS A 210 -4.34 13.26 -16.67
CA LYS A 210 -3.27 13.18 -17.70
C LYS A 210 -2.04 14.03 -17.39
N ASP A 211 -2.13 14.93 -16.45
CA ASP A 211 -1.02 15.70 -15.89
C ASP A 211 -0.17 14.90 -14.88
N ARG A 212 -0.62 13.69 -14.53
CA ARG A 212 0.07 12.72 -13.68
C ARG A 212 0.64 11.59 -14.53
N TYR A 213 1.75 11.03 -14.06
CA TYR A 213 2.38 9.86 -14.67
C TYR A 213 2.32 8.68 -13.71
N PHE A 214 1.59 7.66 -14.09
CA PHE A 214 1.34 6.49 -13.27
C PHE A 214 2.33 5.36 -13.61
N VAL A 215 3.05 4.90 -12.63
CA VAL A 215 3.97 3.77 -12.74
C VAL A 215 3.40 2.60 -11.96
N PHE A 216 2.73 1.67 -12.66
CA PHE A 216 2.23 0.46 -12.05
C PHE A 216 3.31 -0.61 -12.01
N VAL A 217 3.39 -1.28 -10.86
CA VAL A 217 4.43 -2.28 -10.62
C VAL A 217 3.79 -3.53 -10.04
N VAL A 218 4.12 -4.67 -10.62
CA VAL A 218 3.82 -5.98 -10.06
C VAL A 218 5.12 -6.52 -9.46
N PRO A 219 5.31 -6.52 -8.12
CA PRO A 219 6.50 -7.08 -7.50
C PRO A 219 6.61 -8.58 -7.72
N PRO A 220 7.79 -9.20 -7.49
CA PRO A 220 7.96 -10.64 -7.60
C PRO A 220 7.03 -11.43 -6.68
N TYR A 221 6.57 -12.56 -7.18
CA TYR A 221 5.86 -13.59 -6.42
C TYR A 221 6.78 -14.80 -6.24
N HIS A 222 6.60 -15.54 -5.15
CA HIS A 222 7.21 -16.84 -5.02
C HIS A 222 6.73 -17.77 -6.14
N SER A 223 7.62 -18.59 -6.69
CA SER A 223 7.30 -19.41 -7.87
C SER A 223 6.08 -20.32 -7.69
N CYS A 224 5.85 -20.82 -6.47
CA CYS A 224 4.68 -21.67 -6.18
C CYS A 224 3.34 -20.92 -6.19
N TYR A 225 3.32 -19.58 -6.15
CA TYR A 225 2.07 -18.82 -6.23
C TYR A 225 1.25 -19.17 -7.47
N PHE A 226 1.92 -19.38 -8.61
CA PHE A 226 1.27 -19.67 -9.88
C PHE A 226 0.92 -21.15 -10.10
N THR A 227 1.24 -22.05 -9.16
CA THR A 227 1.00 -23.48 -9.31
C THR A 227 -0.49 -23.79 -9.53
N ASN A 228 -1.38 -23.03 -8.90
CA ASN A 228 -2.83 -23.22 -9.01
C ASN A 228 -3.56 -21.90 -9.28
N TYR A 229 -2.97 -21.03 -10.10
CA TYR A 229 -3.56 -19.78 -10.53
C TYR A 229 -4.44 -20.01 -11.76
N LYS A 230 -5.75 -19.66 -11.66
CA LYS A 230 -6.76 -20.15 -12.60
C LYS A 230 -6.88 -19.37 -13.90
N ASN A 231 -6.76 -18.05 -13.86
CA ASN A 231 -7.01 -17.19 -15.01
C ASN A 231 -5.88 -16.17 -15.23
N PRO A 232 -4.65 -16.64 -15.51
CA PRO A 232 -3.51 -15.74 -15.73
C PRO A 232 -3.71 -14.80 -16.92
N GLU A 233 -4.54 -15.20 -17.89
CA GLU A 233 -4.82 -14.37 -19.08
C GLU A 233 -5.66 -13.14 -18.71
N ASP A 234 -6.56 -13.21 -17.73
CA ASP A 234 -7.34 -12.06 -17.29
C ASP A 234 -6.45 -11.00 -16.60
N ALA A 235 -5.54 -11.44 -15.73
CA ALA A 235 -4.55 -10.55 -15.11
C ALA A 235 -3.65 -9.90 -16.19
N LYS A 236 -3.20 -10.69 -17.15
CA LYS A 236 -2.39 -10.20 -18.28
C LYS A 236 -3.16 -9.23 -19.18
N ALA A 237 -4.43 -9.52 -19.46
CA ALA A 237 -5.30 -8.64 -20.22
C ALA A 237 -5.46 -7.28 -19.50
N PHE A 238 -5.69 -7.29 -18.19
CA PHE A 238 -5.77 -6.08 -17.39
C PHE A 238 -4.47 -5.25 -17.43
N LEU A 239 -3.30 -5.90 -17.26
CA LEU A 239 -2.02 -5.20 -17.35
C LEU A 239 -1.77 -4.64 -18.76
N ASN A 240 -2.21 -5.33 -19.81
CA ASN A 240 -2.10 -4.85 -21.19
C ASN A 240 -3.06 -3.67 -21.44
N GLU A 241 -4.26 -3.69 -20.89
CA GLU A 241 -5.19 -2.57 -20.96
C GLU A 241 -4.59 -1.30 -20.32
N LEU A 242 -3.93 -1.43 -19.15
CA LEU A 242 -3.20 -0.33 -18.53
C LEU A 242 -2.11 0.26 -19.42
N LYS A 243 -1.38 -0.58 -20.14
CA LYS A 243 -0.29 -0.15 -21.06
C LYS A 243 -0.80 0.66 -22.24
N THR A 244 -2.12 0.65 -22.54
CA THR A 244 -2.70 1.47 -23.63
C THR A 244 -2.82 2.94 -23.27
N LEU A 245 -2.76 3.29 -21.99
CA LEU A 245 -2.88 4.67 -21.53
C LEU A 245 -1.55 5.42 -21.68
N SER A 246 -1.59 6.61 -22.28
CA SER A 246 -0.40 7.40 -22.62
C SER A 246 0.39 7.91 -21.42
N ASN A 247 -0.27 8.05 -20.26
CA ASN A 247 0.31 8.51 -19.00
C ASN A 247 0.58 7.35 -18.02
N VAL A 248 0.62 6.11 -18.52
CA VAL A 248 0.83 4.90 -17.71
C VAL A 248 2.06 4.14 -18.20
N ARG A 249 2.86 3.65 -17.26
CA ARG A 249 3.89 2.64 -17.46
C ARG A 249 3.66 1.46 -16.55
N VAL A 250 3.81 0.25 -17.05
CA VAL A 250 3.68 -0.99 -16.26
C VAL A 250 5.01 -1.73 -16.26
N PHE A 251 5.49 -2.05 -15.06
CA PHE A 251 6.63 -2.95 -14.82
C PHE A 251 6.12 -4.22 -14.15
N ASP A 252 6.22 -5.32 -14.84
CA ASP A 252 5.80 -6.63 -14.35
C ASP A 252 7.02 -7.49 -14.01
N PHE A 253 7.26 -7.65 -12.69
CA PHE A 253 8.33 -8.51 -12.16
C PHE A 253 7.78 -9.86 -11.67
N SER A 254 6.49 -10.15 -11.84
CA SER A 254 5.86 -11.37 -11.32
C SER A 254 6.48 -12.66 -11.86
N GLY A 255 6.99 -12.62 -13.11
CA GLY A 255 7.65 -13.75 -13.75
C GLY A 255 9.12 -13.93 -13.38
N ILE A 256 9.73 -13.01 -12.62
CA ILE A 256 11.14 -13.10 -12.24
C ILE A 256 11.28 -14.05 -11.05
N ARG A 257 12.08 -15.12 -11.24
CA ARG A 257 12.34 -16.08 -10.19
C ARG A 257 13.36 -15.55 -9.18
N TYR A 258 12.91 -15.43 -7.95
CA TYR A 258 13.75 -15.18 -6.78
C TYR A 258 13.97 -16.46 -5.97
N PRO A 259 15.11 -16.63 -5.31
CA PRO A 259 15.32 -17.71 -4.35
C PRO A 259 14.28 -17.66 -3.23
N ASP A 260 13.87 -18.83 -2.73
CA ASP A 260 12.87 -18.98 -1.67
C ASP A 260 13.26 -18.21 -0.40
N SER A 261 14.57 -18.15 -0.10
CA SER A 261 15.13 -17.40 1.04
C SER A 261 14.88 -15.90 1.00
N LEU A 262 14.37 -15.34 -0.11
CA LEU A 262 14.03 -13.93 -0.24
C LEU A 262 12.54 -13.62 0.05
N PHE A 263 11.78 -14.62 0.47
CA PHE A 263 10.36 -14.49 0.79
C PHE A 263 10.07 -14.78 2.26
N ILE A 264 8.96 -14.22 2.78
CA ILE A 264 8.34 -14.59 4.06
C ILE A 264 7.07 -15.42 3.86
N ASN A 265 6.51 -15.43 2.67
CA ASN A 265 5.41 -16.27 2.22
C ASN A 265 5.33 -16.21 0.69
N THR A 266 4.26 -16.73 0.10
CA THR A 266 4.13 -16.81 -1.36
C THR A 266 3.98 -15.47 -2.08
N THR A 267 3.67 -14.41 -1.37
CA THR A 267 3.36 -13.08 -1.94
C THR A 267 4.23 -11.94 -1.41
N HIS A 268 4.90 -12.12 -0.25
CA HIS A 268 5.68 -11.07 0.38
C HIS A 268 7.17 -11.39 0.41
N LEU A 269 7.96 -10.41 0.01
CA LEU A 269 9.40 -10.44 0.13
C LEU A 269 9.83 -10.18 1.59
N ASN A 270 10.95 -10.78 2.01
CA ASN A 270 11.66 -10.33 3.20
C ASN A 270 12.57 -9.15 2.87
N PHE A 271 13.27 -8.60 3.86
CA PHE A 271 14.12 -7.41 3.68
C PHE A 271 15.20 -7.59 2.62
N ALA A 272 15.81 -8.78 2.51
CA ALA A 272 16.80 -9.07 1.48
C ALA A 272 16.16 -9.10 0.08
N GLY A 273 14.98 -9.72 -0.04
CA GLY A 273 14.20 -9.76 -1.27
C GLY A 273 13.74 -8.35 -1.70
N ALA A 274 13.19 -7.58 -0.76
CA ALA A 274 12.76 -6.21 -1.00
C ALA A 274 13.95 -5.30 -1.41
N THR A 275 15.12 -5.48 -0.78
CA THR A 275 16.34 -4.75 -1.15
C THR A 275 16.75 -5.03 -2.58
N ARG A 276 16.76 -6.31 -2.98
CA ARG A 276 17.08 -6.72 -4.35
C ARG A 276 16.05 -6.14 -5.34
N PHE A 277 14.78 -6.38 -5.08
CA PHE A 277 13.69 -5.91 -5.93
C PHE A 277 13.69 -4.38 -6.10
N THR A 278 13.84 -3.63 -5.00
CA THR A 278 13.84 -2.16 -5.08
C THR A 278 15.00 -1.62 -5.92
N LYS A 279 16.18 -2.27 -5.90
CA LYS A 279 17.30 -1.91 -6.77
C LYS A 279 17.00 -2.19 -8.25
N GLU A 280 16.49 -3.39 -8.56
CA GLU A 280 16.10 -3.76 -9.92
C GLU A 280 14.98 -2.85 -10.46
N PHE A 281 14.02 -2.48 -9.61
CA PHE A 281 12.97 -1.51 -9.97
C PHE A 281 13.56 -0.11 -10.20
N LYS A 282 14.48 0.36 -9.37
CA LYS A 282 15.16 1.65 -9.54
C LYS A 282 15.88 1.72 -10.90
N ASP A 283 16.60 0.67 -11.26
CA ASP A 283 17.30 0.59 -12.55
C ASP A 283 16.30 0.61 -13.71
N SER A 284 15.19 -0.11 -13.58
CA SER A 284 14.11 -0.10 -14.57
C SER A 284 13.45 1.27 -14.67
N LEU A 285 13.19 1.93 -13.54
CA LEU A 285 12.60 3.28 -13.50
C LEU A 285 13.50 4.31 -14.18
N ALA A 286 14.82 4.19 -14.06
CA ALA A 286 15.78 5.08 -14.71
C ALA A 286 15.73 5.00 -16.25
N THR A 287 15.20 3.91 -16.82
CA THR A 287 15.02 3.77 -18.28
C THR A 287 13.81 4.56 -18.81
N VAL A 288 12.92 4.99 -17.92
CA VAL A 288 11.71 5.74 -18.31
C VAL A 288 12.07 7.20 -18.53
N LYS A 289 12.02 7.64 -19.78
CA LYS A 289 12.10 9.06 -20.11
C LYS A 289 10.77 9.73 -19.75
N ILE A 290 10.61 10.12 -18.50
CA ILE A 290 9.48 10.96 -18.12
C ILE A 290 9.87 12.39 -18.52
N ALA A 291 9.13 12.95 -19.45
CA ALA A 291 9.46 14.19 -20.16
C ALA A 291 9.70 15.43 -19.28
N ASN A 292 9.63 15.35 -17.96
CA ASN A 292 9.84 16.44 -17.02
C ASN A 292 10.60 16.03 -15.74
N PHE A 293 11.30 14.90 -15.70
CA PHE A 293 12.26 14.61 -14.63
C PHE A 293 13.60 15.30 -14.96
N LYS A 294 13.75 16.53 -14.54
CA LYS A 294 15.03 17.20 -14.36
C LYS A 294 15.14 17.71 -12.93
#